data_ab4286fac325a04cf733cc98e47b25ab
#
_entry.id   ab4286fac325a04cf733cc98e47b25ab
#
_cell.length_a   1.000
_cell.length_b   1.000
_cell.length_c   1.000
_cell.angle_alpha   90.00
_cell.angle_beta   90.00
_cell.angle_gamma   90.00
#
_symmetry.space_group_name_H-M   'P 1'
#
loop_
_entity.id
_entity.type
_entity.pdbx_description
1 polymer ?
#
loop_
_entity_poly.entity_id
_entity_poly.type
_entity_poly.pdbx_seq_one_letter_code
_entity_poly.pdbx_strand_id
1 'polypeptide(L)'
;MAIAGIPWWTTDIGGFHGGHPEDEEFRELMIRWFQYATFCPVLRMHGDRQPHSAPLGNDGGGQCSSGAPNEIWSYGEVNETIFTAYIHIREALKDYIRETMKQAHEKGTPIMRPLFYDFPEDEQAWEVDYTYMFGPDILVAPIMHYQERSRKVYLPKGSTWIHAFTKQAISGGSWIEVDAPLEVLPVFYRKEAVSQLPDIQALMEDTLCTKS
;
A
#
# COMPACT_ATOMS: atom_id res chain seq x y z
N MET A 1 -15.81 -0.70 1.67
CA MET A 1 -15.79 0.57 2.44
C MET A 1 -16.13 1.75 1.53
N ALA A 2 -15.36 2.04 0.49
CA ALA A 2 -15.54 3.20 -0.39
C ALA A 2 -16.95 3.31 -0.98
N ILE A 3 -17.46 2.25 -1.61
CA ILE A 3 -18.82 2.18 -2.20
C ILE A 3 -19.92 2.35 -1.14
N ALA A 4 -19.62 2.01 0.11
CA ALA A 4 -20.56 2.16 1.23
C ALA A 4 -20.53 3.59 1.86
N GLY A 5 -19.83 4.54 1.24
CA GLY A 5 -19.73 5.91 1.73
C GLY A 5 -18.82 6.08 2.95
N ILE A 6 -17.86 5.18 3.16
CA ILE A 6 -16.86 5.26 4.22
C ILE A 6 -15.50 5.55 3.58
N PRO A 7 -15.18 6.83 3.29
CA PRO A 7 -13.94 7.18 2.57
C PRO A 7 -12.69 7.10 3.45
N TRP A 8 -12.84 7.28 4.76
CA TRP A 8 -11.72 7.35 5.69
C TRP A 8 -11.66 6.07 6.52
N TRP A 9 -10.75 5.19 6.17
CA TRP A 9 -10.60 3.92 6.83
C TRP A 9 -9.14 3.45 6.77
N THR A 10 -8.82 2.44 7.52
CA THR A 10 -7.51 1.80 7.54
C THR A 10 -7.65 0.32 7.83
N THR A 11 -6.55 -0.39 7.74
CA THR A 11 -6.37 -1.75 8.23
C THR A 11 -5.28 -1.78 9.28
N ASP A 12 -5.30 -2.78 10.15
CA ASP A 12 -4.19 -3.04 11.08
C ASP A 12 -3.14 -3.85 10.34
N ILE A 13 -2.02 -3.22 9.97
CA ILE A 13 -0.95 -3.86 9.20
C ILE A 13 -0.45 -5.10 9.94
N GLY A 14 -0.51 -6.26 9.26
CA GLY A 14 -0.17 -7.56 9.81
C GLY A 14 -1.28 -8.22 10.62
N GLY A 15 -2.48 -7.63 10.68
CA GLY A 15 -3.62 -8.10 11.46
C GLY A 15 -3.57 -7.63 12.92
N PHE A 16 -4.72 -7.70 13.59
CA PHE A 16 -4.89 -7.21 14.96
C PHE A 16 -4.20 -8.11 16.00
N HIS A 17 -4.26 -9.42 15.79
CA HIS A 17 -3.66 -10.42 16.67
C HIS A 17 -2.80 -11.42 15.93
N GLY A 18 -1.74 -11.87 16.61
CA GLY A 18 -0.91 -12.97 16.14
C GLY A 18 0.21 -12.54 15.19
N GLY A 19 0.76 -13.51 14.47
CA GLY A 19 1.96 -13.34 13.67
C GLY A 19 3.25 -13.33 14.51
N HIS A 20 4.30 -13.91 13.97
CA HIS A 20 5.58 -14.01 14.65
C HIS A 20 6.63 -13.19 13.88
N PRO A 21 7.28 -12.18 14.49
CA PRO A 21 8.24 -11.31 13.78
C PRO A 21 9.45 -12.04 13.18
N GLU A 22 9.72 -13.28 13.59
CA GLU A 22 10.82 -14.10 13.06
C GLU A 22 10.39 -15.08 11.96
N ASP A 23 9.07 -15.20 11.70
CA ASP A 23 8.56 -16.04 10.63
C ASP A 23 8.72 -15.33 9.28
N GLU A 24 9.40 -15.98 8.32
CA GLU A 24 9.69 -15.41 7.00
C GLU A 24 8.41 -15.13 6.19
N GLU A 25 7.41 -16.01 6.26
CA GLU A 25 6.13 -15.79 5.59
C GLU A 25 5.41 -14.58 6.18
N PHE A 26 5.43 -14.45 7.51
CA PHE A 26 4.84 -13.30 8.17
C PHE A 26 5.59 -12.00 7.89
N ARG A 27 6.92 -12.03 7.79
CA ARG A 27 7.74 -10.89 7.38
C ARG A 27 7.38 -10.41 5.98
N GLU A 28 7.21 -11.32 5.02
CA GLU A 28 6.76 -10.95 3.68
C GLU A 28 5.33 -10.40 3.70
N LEU A 29 4.41 -11.03 4.45
CA LEU A 29 3.05 -10.51 4.63
C LEU A 29 3.07 -9.07 5.17
N MET A 30 3.91 -8.78 6.16
CA MET A 30 4.08 -7.44 6.71
C MET A 30 4.53 -6.44 5.66
N ILE A 31 5.51 -6.79 4.80
CA ILE A 31 5.95 -5.94 3.69
C ILE A 31 4.79 -5.67 2.73
N ARG A 32 4.12 -6.71 2.24
CA ARG A 32 3.02 -6.57 1.27
C ARG A 32 1.86 -5.77 1.83
N TRP A 33 1.54 -5.96 3.11
CA TRP A 33 0.49 -5.20 3.77
C TRP A 33 0.88 -3.74 4.01
N PHE A 34 2.15 -3.47 4.35
CA PHE A 34 2.66 -2.12 4.51
C PHE A 34 2.66 -1.35 3.17
N GLN A 35 3.08 -2.00 2.09
CA GLN A 35 3.01 -1.50 0.72
C GLN A 35 1.57 -1.09 0.36
N TYR A 36 0.61 -1.99 0.57
CA TYR A 36 -0.81 -1.72 0.36
C TYR A 36 -1.29 -0.54 1.22
N ALA A 37 -0.98 -0.54 2.51
CA ALA A 37 -1.45 0.48 3.45
C ALA A 37 -0.88 1.87 3.17
N THR A 38 0.28 1.96 2.49
CA THR A 38 0.84 3.23 2.00
C THR A 38 -0.12 3.95 1.06
N PHE A 39 -0.91 3.21 0.31
CA PHE A 39 -1.97 3.71 -0.59
C PHE A 39 -3.39 3.48 -0.03
N CYS A 40 -3.53 3.49 1.28
CA CYS A 40 -4.81 3.57 1.99
C CYS A 40 -5.05 5.01 2.49
N PRO A 41 -6.30 5.40 2.80
CA PRO A 41 -6.59 6.72 3.36
C PRO A 41 -5.79 7.03 4.61
N VAL A 42 -5.68 6.07 5.52
CA VAL A 42 -4.87 6.15 6.74
C VAL A 42 -3.85 5.02 6.75
N LEU A 43 -2.57 5.34 6.93
CA LEU A 43 -1.51 4.36 7.19
C LEU A 43 -1.41 4.13 8.70
N ARG A 44 -1.62 2.90 9.14
CA ARG A 44 -1.56 2.56 10.56
C ARG A 44 -0.99 1.17 10.78
N MET A 45 0.05 1.09 11.58
CA MET A 45 0.57 -0.17 12.12
C MET A 45 -0.02 -0.37 13.53
N HIS A 46 -0.73 -1.48 13.74
CA HIS A 46 -1.41 -1.76 15.01
C HIS A 46 -1.62 -3.26 15.16
N GLY A 47 -1.65 -3.72 16.40
CA GLY A 47 -1.84 -5.11 16.75
C GLY A 47 -0.73 -5.65 17.65
N ASP A 48 -0.95 -6.83 18.20
CA ASP A 48 0.01 -7.54 19.03
C ASP A 48 0.62 -8.75 18.29
N ARG A 49 1.83 -9.11 18.66
CA ARG A 49 2.63 -10.16 18.01
C ARG A 49 2.98 -11.27 18.99
N GLN A 50 3.24 -12.45 18.45
CA GLN A 50 3.75 -13.60 19.20
C GLN A 50 5.28 -13.51 19.34
N PRO A 51 5.88 -14.04 20.44
CA PRO A 51 5.20 -14.60 21.60
C PRO A 51 4.64 -13.53 22.56
N HIS A 52 3.54 -13.83 23.20
CA HIS A 52 3.03 -12.97 24.26
C HIS A 52 3.83 -13.16 25.56
N SER A 53 4.16 -12.06 26.22
CA SER A 53 4.70 -12.06 27.56
C SER A 53 3.59 -12.08 28.63
N ALA A 54 3.89 -12.62 29.80
CA ALA A 54 2.97 -12.62 30.92
C ALA A 54 2.62 -11.17 31.35
N PRO A 55 1.44 -10.95 31.94
CA PRO A 55 1.07 -9.66 32.54
C PRO A 55 2.10 -9.22 33.57
N LEU A 56 2.49 -7.94 33.56
CA LEU A 56 3.44 -7.36 34.50
C LEU A 56 2.83 -7.06 35.88
N GLY A 57 1.51 -7.29 36.05
CA GLY A 57 0.81 -7.06 37.31
C GLY A 57 0.61 -5.60 37.62
N ASN A 58 0.56 -5.28 38.93
CA ASN A 58 0.24 -3.93 39.43
C ASN A 58 1.42 -2.95 39.39
N ASP A 59 2.63 -3.44 39.08
CA ASP A 59 3.87 -2.66 39.20
C ASP A 59 4.31 -2.00 37.85
N GLY A 60 3.39 -1.83 36.89
CA GLY A 60 3.67 -0.97 35.72
C GLY A 60 3.24 -1.57 34.40
N GLY A 61 2.77 -2.51 33.98
CA GLY A 61 2.32 -3.00 32.67
C GLY A 61 0.84 -3.41 32.62
N GLY A 62 0.16 -3.28 33.78
CA GLY A 62 -1.25 -3.66 33.89
C GLY A 62 -1.48 -5.18 33.99
N GLN A 63 -2.76 -5.55 33.91
CA GLN A 63 -3.23 -6.93 34.10
C GLN A 63 -3.24 -7.74 32.80
N CYS A 64 -2.98 -7.11 31.64
CA CYS A 64 -2.98 -7.75 30.35
C CYS A 64 -1.59 -8.23 29.94
N SER A 65 -1.52 -9.36 29.22
CA SER A 65 -0.31 -9.78 28.54
C SER A 65 0.07 -8.77 27.45
N SER A 66 1.36 -8.65 27.17
CA SER A 66 1.89 -7.85 26.08
C SER A 66 2.42 -8.77 25.00
N GLY A 67 2.22 -8.39 23.74
CA GLY A 67 2.81 -9.08 22.60
C GLY A 67 4.30 -8.78 22.43
N ALA A 68 4.92 -9.48 21.48
CA ALA A 68 6.26 -9.14 21.01
C ALA A 68 6.27 -7.73 20.38
N PRO A 69 7.46 -7.09 20.26
CA PRO A 69 7.61 -5.81 19.58
C PRO A 69 7.00 -5.79 18.17
N ASN A 70 6.38 -4.66 17.82
CA ASN A 70 5.67 -4.48 16.54
C ASN A 70 6.11 -3.19 15.81
N GLU A 71 7.28 -2.69 16.12
CA GLU A 71 7.87 -1.54 15.43
C GLU A 71 8.50 -2.00 14.11
N ILE A 72 8.69 -1.06 13.17
CA ILE A 72 9.23 -1.37 11.82
C ILE A 72 10.57 -2.10 11.85
N TRP A 73 11.41 -1.88 12.85
CA TRP A 73 12.71 -2.55 13.04
C TRP A 73 12.62 -3.95 13.65
N SER A 74 11.45 -4.35 14.14
CA SER A 74 11.25 -5.65 14.79
C SER A 74 11.20 -6.84 13.82
N TYR A 75 11.11 -6.57 12.53
CA TYR A 75 10.96 -7.57 11.46
C TYR A 75 12.24 -7.85 10.68
N GLY A 76 13.37 -7.33 11.16
CA GLY A 76 14.68 -7.48 10.53
C GLY A 76 15.00 -6.38 9.52
N GLU A 77 16.28 -6.29 9.18
CA GLU A 77 16.86 -5.17 8.43
C GLU A 77 16.25 -4.97 7.03
N VAL A 78 15.97 -6.06 6.33
CA VAL A 78 15.33 -6.00 4.99
C VAL A 78 13.96 -5.36 5.08
N ASN A 79 13.13 -5.82 6.02
CA ASN A 79 11.79 -5.27 6.24
C ASN A 79 11.85 -3.79 6.66
N GLU A 80 12.72 -3.47 7.61
CA GLU A 80 12.92 -2.08 8.07
C GLU A 80 13.29 -1.14 6.93
N THR A 81 14.18 -1.58 6.05
CA THR A 81 14.62 -0.80 4.90
C THR A 81 13.46 -0.54 3.93
N ILE A 82 12.69 -1.59 3.61
CA ILE A 82 11.52 -1.47 2.73
C ILE A 82 10.43 -0.58 3.38
N PHE A 83 10.12 -0.79 4.67
CA PHE A 83 9.14 0.04 5.38
C PHE A 83 9.56 1.52 5.38
N THR A 84 10.84 1.80 5.62
CA THR A 84 11.38 3.17 5.59
C THR A 84 11.17 3.82 4.23
N ALA A 85 11.44 3.10 3.14
CA ALA A 85 11.19 3.61 1.78
C ALA A 85 9.71 3.95 1.56
N TYR A 86 8.80 3.06 2.00
CA TYR A 86 7.35 3.30 1.86
C TYR A 86 6.84 4.42 2.79
N ILE A 87 7.48 4.67 3.93
CA ILE A 87 7.22 5.87 4.75
C ILE A 87 7.60 7.15 4.00
N HIS A 88 8.76 7.16 3.34
CA HIS A 88 9.18 8.30 2.51
C HIS A 88 8.21 8.54 1.34
N ILE A 89 7.78 7.48 0.66
CA ILE A 89 6.76 7.55 -0.40
C ILE A 89 5.45 8.13 0.17
N ARG A 90 5.01 7.65 1.34
CA ARG A 90 3.79 8.14 1.99
C ARG A 90 3.88 9.62 2.37
N GLU A 91 5.02 10.08 2.88
CA GLU A 91 5.21 11.49 3.21
C GLU A 91 5.24 12.36 1.95
N ALA A 92 5.87 11.88 0.87
CA ALA A 92 5.85 12.57 -0.42
C ALA A 92 4.45 12.66 -1.07
N LEU A 93 3.55 11.71 -0.77
CA LEU A 93 2.16 11.72 -1.20
C LEU A 93 1.23 12.60 -0.35
N LYS A 94 1.73 13.20 0.70
CA LYS A 94 0.95 13.93 1.72
C LYS A 94 -0.02 14.97 1.15
N ASP A 95 0.42 15.80 0.23
CA ASP A 95 -0.42 16.85 -0.33
C ASP A 95 -1.48 16.27 -1.28
N TYR A 96 -1.14 15.24 -2.06
CA TYR A 96 -2.09 14.50 -2.88
C TYR A 96 -3.19 13.85 -2.00
N ILE A 97 -2.79 13.23 -0.89
CA ILE A 97 -3.71 12.62 0.06
C ILE A 97 -4.63 13.66 0.69
N ARG A 98 -4.08 14.80 1.11
CA ARG A 98 -4.89 15.90 1.69
C ARG A 98 -5.93 16.44 0.71
N GLU A 99 -5.54 16.62 -0.54
CA GLU A 99 -6.48 17.08 -1.57
C GLU A 99 -7.58 16.05 -1.85
N THR A 100 -7.24 14.77 -1.96
CA THR A 100 -8.23 13.70 -2.15
C THR A 100 -9.13 13.53 -0.93
N MET A 101 -8.62 13.70 0.28
CA MET A 101 -9.41 13.70 1.52
C MET A 101 -10.36 14.90 1.59
N LYS A 102 -9.92 16.07 1.13
CA LYS A 102 -10.77 17.26 1.01
C LYS A 102 -11.92 17.02 0.02
N GLN A 103 -11.63 16.42 -1.13
CA GLN A 103 -12.65 16.03 -2.11
C GLN A 103 -13.65 15.02 -1.52
N ALA A 104 -13.18 14.07 -0.72
CA ALA A 104 -14.04 13.12 -0.02
C ALA A 104 -14.99 13.83 0.96
N HIS A 105 -14.49 14.83 1.69
CA HIS A 105 -15.30 15.64 2.60
C HIS A 105 -16.35 16.52 1.86
N GLU A 106 -15.91 17.20 0.82
CA GLU A 106 -16.74 18.19 0.12
C GLU A 106 -17.74 17.57 -0.87
N LYS A 107 -17.37 16.44 -1.50
CA LYS A 107 -18.12 15.85 -2.63
C LYS A 107 -18.57 14.40 -2.37
N GLY A 108 -18.16 13.79 -1.25
CA GLY A 108 -18.43 12.39 -1.00
C GLY A 108 -17.62 11.41 -1.88
N THR A 109 -16.63 11.92 -2.64
CA THR A 109 -15.84 11.11 -3.56
C THR A 109 -14.89 10.22 -2.79
N PRO A 110 -14.95 8.88 -2.91
CA PRO A 110 -14.05 8.00 -2.14
C PRO A 110 -12.59 8.15 -2.58
N ILE A 111 -11.67 8.00 -1.62
CA ILE A 111 -10.23 8.07 -1.88
C ILE A 111 -9.76 6.79 -2.56
N MET A 112 -10.12 5.63 -2.02
CA MET A 112 -9.94 4.33 -2.67
C MET A 112 -11.18 4.00 -3.48
N ARG A 113 -11.00 3.65 -4.76
CA ARG A 113 -12.09 3.44 -5.70
C ARG A 113 -11.90 2.14 -6.47
N PRO A 114 -12.93 1.31 -6.63
CA PRO A 114 -12.86 0.25 -7.62
C PRO A 114 -12.72 0.86 -9.02
N LEU A 115 -12.11 0.12 -9.95
CA LEU A 115 -11.83 0.66 -11.30
C LEU A 115 -13.10 1.15 -12.01
N PHE A 116 -14.22 0.44 -11.87
CA PHE A 116 -15.49 0.82 -12.52
C PHE A 116 -16.04 2.19 -12.05
N TYR A 117 -15.57 2.71 -10.91
CA TYR A 117 -15.99 4.02 -10.43
C TYR A 117 -15.49 5.16 -11.35
N ASP A 118 -14.22 5.09 -11.76
CA ASP A 118 -13.60 6.08 -12.63
C ASP A 118 -13.69 5.69 -14.13
N PHE A 119 -13.96 4.41 -14.43
CA PHE A 119 -14.02 3.86 -15.80
C PHE A 119 -15.31 3.05 -16.03
N PRO A 120 -16.50 3.64 -15.86
CA PRO A 120 -17.76 2.90 -15.94
C PRO A 120 -18.06 2.34 -17.35
N GLU A 121 -17.52 2.97 -18.40
CA GLU A 121 -17.68 2.55 -19.80
C GLU A 121 -16.67 1.46 -20.22
N ASP A 122 -15.77 1.08 -19.35
CA ASP A 122 -14.83 0.00 -19.60
C ASP A 122 -15.33 -1.28 -18.95
N GLU A 123 -15.95 -2.17 -19.74
CA GLU A 123 -16.54 -3.42 -19.26
C GLU A 123 -15.55 -4.26 -18.43
N GLN A 124 -14.27 -4.28 -18.83
CA GLN A 124 -13.24 -5.02 -18.11
C GLN A 124 -12.99 -4.45 -16.71
N ALA A 125 -13.18 -3.15 -16.50
CA ALA A 125 -12.99 -2.51 -15.19
C ALA A 125 -13.99 -3.00 -14.11
N TRP A 126 -15.11 -3.61 -14.52
CA TRP A 126 -16.10 -4.21 -13.61
C TRP A 126 -15.70 -5.60 -13.11
N GLU A 127 -14.82 -6.29 -13.84
CA GLU A 127 -14.40 -7.66 -13.57
C GLU A 127 -13.01 -7.76 -12.90
N VAL A 128 -12.37 -6.59 -12.64
CA VAL A 128 -11.01 -6.57 -12.07
C VAL A 128 -11.06 -6.63 -10.55
N ASP A 129 -10.49 -7.69 -10.00
CA ASP A 129 -10.27 -7.86 -8.57
C ASP A 129 -8.89 -7.33 -8.13
N TYR A 130 -8.78 -6.97 -6.84
CA TYR A 130 -7.53 -6.63 -6.16
C TYR A 130 -6.69 -5.52 -6.83
N THR A 131 -7.34 -4.65 -7.60
CA THR A 131 -6.73 -3.47 -8.21
C THR A 131 -7.67 -2.28 -8.01
N TYR A 132 -7.15 -1.14 -7.65
CA TYR A 132 -7.98 0.01 -7.32
C TYR A 132 -7.30 1.33 -7.70
N MET A 133 -8.10 2.39 -7.78
CA MET A 133 -7.62 3.76 -7.87
C MET A 133 -7.44 4.33 -6.46
N PHE A 134 -6.29 4.94 -6.21
CA PHE A 134 -6.04 5.77 -5.04
C PHE A 134 -6.08 7.24 -5.48
N GLY A 135 -7.18 7.92 -5.19
CA GLY A 135 -7.55 9.16 -5.84
C GLY A 135 -7.79 8.98 -7.35
N PRO A 136 -7.86 10.08 -8.13
CA PRO A 136 -8.16 10.00 -9.56
C PRO A 136 -6.97 9.53 -10.41
N ASP A 137 -5.72 9.57 -9.91
CA ASP A 137 -4.52 9.55 -10.75
C ASP A 137 -3.60 8.36 -10.52
N ILE A 138 -3.78 7.62 -9.43
CA ILE A 138 -2.89 6.52 -9.03
C ILE A 138 -3.65 5.20 -9.07
N LEU A 139 -3.19 4.25 -9.90
CA LEU A 139 -3.68 2.87 -9.90
C LEU A 139 -2.72 2.01 -9.08
N VAL A 140 -3.27 1.20 -8.19
CA VAL A 140 -2.52 0.35 -7.27
C VAL A 140 -2.95 -1.10 -7.43
N ALA A 141 -1.99 -2.01 -7.59
CA ALA A 141 -2.22 -3.44 -7.77
C ALA A 141 -1.44 -4.26 -6.73
N PRO A 142 -1.99 -4.46 -5.51
CA PRO A 142 -1.31 -5.17 -4.43
C PRO A 142 -0.98 -6.62 -4.76
N ILE A 143 0.15 -7.11 -4.27
CA ILE A 143 0.51 -8.53 -4.31
C ILE A 143 -0.25 -9.27 -3.21
N MET A 144 -0.91 -10.37 -3.55
CA MET A 144 -1.86 -11.03 -2.69
C MET A 144 -1.39 -12.38 -2.14
N HIS A 145 -0.34 -12.97 -2.71
CA HIS A 145 0.12 -14.30 -2.34
C HIS A 145 1.57 -14.31 -1.92
N TYR A 146 1.88 -15.18 -0.96
CA TYR A 146 3.25 -15.42 -0.51
C TYR A 146 4.15 -15.83 -1.67
N GLN A 147 5.36 -15.26 -1.74
CA GLN A 147 6.36 -15.47 -2.80
C GLN A 147 5.90 -15.10 -4.22
N GLU A 148 4.80 -14.43 -4.40
CA GLU A 148 4.43 -13.86 -5.69
C GLU A 148 5.39 -12.72 -6.05
N ARG A 149 6.01 -12.79 -7.23
CA ARG A 149 7.02 -11.81 -7.70
C ARG A 149 6.67 -11.21 -9.06
N SER A 150 5.52 -11.55 -9.60
CA SER A 150 4.92 -10.89 -10.77
C SER A 150 3.41 -10.93 -10.65
N ARG A 151 2.73 -10.07 -11.38
CA ARG A 151 1.28 -9.99 -11.36
C ARG A 151 0.72 -9.51 -12.69
N LYS A 152 -0.44 -10.08 -13.08
CA LYS A 152 -1.26 -9.51 -14.15
C LYS A 152 -2.05 -8.31 -13.64
N VAL A 153 -1.93 -7.19 -14.33
CA VAL A 153 -2.63 -5.94 -14.03
C VAL A 153 -3.40 -5.47 -15.23
N TYR A 154 -4.67 -5.13 -15.06
CA TYR A 154 -5.46 -4.44 -16.06
C TYR A 154 -5.26 -2.94 -15.96
N LEU A 155 -4.89 -2.32 -17.06
CA LEU A 155 -4.82 -0.87 -17.17
C LEU A 155 -6.05 -0.36 -17.93
N PRO A 156 -6.95 0.41 -17.28
CA PRO A 156 -8.20 0.87 -17.89
C PRO A 156 -8.01 1.69 -19.17
N LYS A 157 -8.98 1.58 -20.10
CA LYS A 157 -9.03 2.32 -21.35
C LYS A 157 -9.07 3.83 -21.16
N GLY A 158 -8.72 4.58 -22.19
CA GLY A 158 -8.87 6.04 -22.24
C GLY A 158 -7.76 6.82 -21.54
N SER A 159 -6.75 6.14 -21.00
CA SER A 159 -5.57 6.75 -20.37
C SER A 159 -4.28 6.11 -20.85
N THR A 160 -3.19 6.87 -20.80
CA THR A 160 -1.83 6.34 -20.83
C THR A 160 -1.34 6.27 -19.39
N TRP A 161 -0.78 5.13 -19.03
CA TRP A 161 -0.31 4.85 -17.67
C TRP A 161 1.21 4.84 -17.65
N ILE A 162 1.79 5.42 -16.60
CA ILE A 162 3.23 5.41 -16.36
C ILE A 162 3.49 4.51 -15.16
N HIS A 163 4.26 3.45 -15.36
CA HIS A 163 4.69 2.60 -14.24
C HIS A 163 5.59 3.39 -13.29
N ALA A 164 5.21 3.53 -12.03
CA ALA A 164 5.84 4.46 -11.11
C ALA A 164 7.32 4.14 -10.80
N PHE A 165 7.70 2.84 -10.87
CA PHE A 165 9.08 2.40 -10.62
C PHE A 165 9.95 2.34 -11.87
N THR A 166 9.40 1.94 -13.03
CA THR A 166 10.20 1.77 -14.26
C THR A 166 10.10 2.93 -15.23
N LYS A 167 9.19 3.88 -14.98
CA LYS A 167 8.84 5.02 -15.85
C LYS A 167 8.32 4.62 -17.24
N GLN A 168 8.05 3.33 -17.46
CA GLN A 168 7.51 2.85 -18.74
C GLN A 168 6.11 3.43 -18.97
N ALA A 169 5.89 3.98 -20.16
CA ALA A 169 4.58 4.42 -20.61
C ALA A 169 3.83 3.26 -21.28
N ILE A 170 2.60 3.01 -20.86
CA ILE A 170 1.78 1.88 -21.32
C ILE A 170 0.39 2.41 -21.67
N SER A 171 -0.12 2.07 -22.84
CA SER A 171 -1.50 2.40 -23.23
C SER A 171 -2.49 1.55 -22.44
N GLY A 172 -3.55 2.18 -21.94
CA GLY A 172 -4.64 1.47 -21.30
C GLY A 172 -5.47 0.61 -22.27
N GLY A 173 -6.36 -0.20 -21.71
CA GLY A 173 -7.23 -1.13 -22.43
C GLY A 173 -6.67 -2.54 -22.57
N SER A 174 -5.65 -2.91 -21.79
CA SER A 174 -5.03 -4.24 -21.86
C SER A 174 -4.55 -4.76 -20.52
N TRP A 175 -4.43 -6.08 -20.44
CA TRP A 175 -3.74 -6.77 -19.35
C TRP A 175 -2.24 -6.79 -19.65
N ILE A 176 -1.45 -6.54 -18.64
CA ILE A 176 0.02 -6.63 -18.70
C ILE A 176 0.53 -7.53 -17.58
N GLU A 177 1.66 -8.17 -17.80
CA GLU A 177 2.44 -8.82 -16.75
C GLU A 177 3.44 -7.81 -16.19
N VAL A 178 3.53 -7.70 -14.86
CA VAL A 178 4.39 -6.74 -14.17
C VAL A 178 5.23 -7.46 -13.13
N ASP A 179 6.53 -7.25 -13.16
CA ASP A 179 7.42 -7.73 -12.12
C ASP A 179 7.14 -7.01 -10.79
N ALA A 180 7.15 -7.78 -9.72
CA ALA A 180 6.90 -7.29 -8.36
C ALA A 180 7.87 -7.94 -7.35
N PRO A 181 9.19 -7.69 -7.47
CA PRO A 181 10.11 -8.12 -6.43
C PRO A 181 9.65 -7.61 -5.05
N LEU A 182 10.27 -8.09 -3.99
CA LEU A 182 9.73 -7.89 -2.63
C LEU A 182 9.56 -6.41 -2.26
N GLU A 183 10.47 -5.57 -2.72
CA GLU A 183 10.46 -4.11 -2.50
C GLU A 183 9.49 -3.33 -3.40
N VAL A 184 8.93 -3.96 -4.45
CA VAL A 184 8.09 -3.27 -5.43
C VAL A 184 6.61 -3.64 -5.27
N LEU A 185 5.77 -2.62 -5.12
CA LEU A 185 4.34 -2.68 -5.33
C LEU A 185 4.02 -2.13 -6.72
N PRO A 186 3.35 -2.87 -7.61
CA PRO A 186 2.92 -2.31 -8.89
C PRO A 186 1.98 -1.11 -8.71
N VAL A 187 2.48 0.07 -9.10
CA VAL A 187 1.77 1.35 -9.05
C VAL A 187 1.92 2.05 -10.39
N PHE A 188 0.82 2.63 -10.86
CA PHE A 188 0.78 3.34 -12.14
C PHE A 188 0.16 4.72 -11.95
N TYR A 189 0.75 5.71 -12.58
CA TYR A 189 0.23 7.07 -12.63
C TYR A 189 -0.44 7.35 -13.95
N ARG A 190 -1.53 8.10 -13.95
CA ARG A 190 -2.01 8.72 -15.19
C ARG A 190 -0.92 9.63 -15.74
N LYS A 191 -0.65 9.53 -17.03
CA LYS A 191 0.42 10.31 -17.68
C LYS A 191 0.31 11.81 -17.41
N GLU A 192 -0.91 12.31 -17.39
CA GLU A 192 -1.22 13.73 -17.21
C GLU A 192 -0.87 14.23 -15.80
N ALA A 193 -0.86 13.35 -14.81
CA ALA A 193 -0.61 13.68 -13.41
C ALA A 193 0.86 13.46 -12.98
N VAL A 194 1.71 12.82 -13.79
CA VAL A 194 3.08 12.42 -13.42
C VAL A 194 3.90 13.57 -12.85
N SER A 195 3.78 14.78 -13.41
CA SER A 195 4.56 15.93 -12.96
C SER A 195 4.14 16.48 -11.57
N GLN A 196 3.01 16.03 -11.05
CA GLN A 196 2.43 16.46 -9.78
C GLN A 196 2.55 15.37 -8.71
N LEU A 197 3.02 14.17 -9.08
CA LEU A 197 3.15 13.02 -8.20
C LEU A 197 4.62 12.75 -7.87
N PRO A 198 4.92 12.14 -6.71
CA PRO A 198 6.30 11.87 -6.31
C PRO A 198 6.98 10.88 -7.23
N ASP A 199 8.28 11.03 -7.39
CA ASP A 199 9.14 10.06 -8.04
C ASP A 199 9.42 8.89 -7.09
N ILE A 200 8.55 7.86 -7.13
CA ILE A 200 8.66 6.68 -6.28
C ILE A 200 9.97 5.92 -6.53
N GLN A 201 10.43 5.83 -7.79
CA GLN A 201 11.69 5.16 -8.10
C GLN A 201 12.86 5.83 -7.39
N ALA A 202 12.99 7.14 -7.51
CA ALA A 202 14.07 7.88 -6.86
C ALA A 202 14.03 7.74 -5.33
N LEU A 203 12.84 7.85 -4.71
CA LEU A 203 12.68 7.68 -3.27
C LEU A 203 13.08 6.28 -2.78
N MET A 204 12.78 5.25 -3.57
CA MET A 204 13.16 3.88 -3.27
C MET A 204 14.68 3.70 -3.37
N GLU A 205 15.28 4.16 -4.48
CA GLU A 205 16.73 4.06 -4.71
C GLU A 205 17.53 4.80 -3.64
N ASP A 206 17.14 6.01 -3.27
CA ASP A 206 17.79 6.80 -2.22
C ASP A 206 17.77 6.07 -0.86
N THR A 207 16.66 5.40 -0.53
CA THR A 207 16.54 4.69 0.73
C THR A 207 17.33 3.38 0.74
N LEU A 208 17.32 2.63 -0.36
CA LEU A 208 18.04 1.36 -0.47
C LEU A 208 19.56 1.57 -0.52
N CYS A 209 20.03 2.65 -1.16
CA CYS A 209 21.46 2.96 -1.25
C CYS A 209 22.07 3.51 0.05
N THR A 210 21.29 4.13 0.92
CA THR A 210 21.82 4.71 2.17
C THR A 210 22.10 3.69 3.26
N LYS A 211 21.63 2.45 3.12
CA LYS A 211 21.84 1.34 4.09
C LYS A 211 22.78 0.23 3.57
N SER A 212 23.35 0.36 2.38
CA SER A 212 24.39 -0.52 1.84
C SER A 212 25.79 0.06 2.10
#